data_f741e6c0b7e8a963b656ecd85bb7600e
#
_entry.id   f741e6c0b7e8a963b656ecd85bb7600e
#
_cell.length_a   1.000
_cell.length_b   1.000
_cell.length_c   1.000
_cell.angle_alpha   90.00
_cell.angle_beta   90.00
_cell.angle_gamma   90.00
#
_symmetry.space_group_name_H-M   'P 1'
#
loop_
_entity.id
_entity.type
_entity.pdbx_description
1 polymer ?
#
loop_
_entity_poly.entity_id
_entity_poly.type
_entity_poly.pdbx_seq_one_letter_code
_entity_poly.pdbx_strand_id
1 'polypeptide(L)'
;MAIVLIILTLSLTFDFVPIKAADSQASWTSLSPMPTPRGGLGLVVVGGKIYAIGGLTEDNKPVSITEEYNPATNQWTNKMSMPTARSGFAIAVYQGKIYVIGGTVGNNGYVGNNEVYDPVTNTWQTKASMPTPRSDLSANIVDNKIYLIGGKRYASASPFYGETNINEVYDPSTDTWTTRSSIPIAVQGYGSAVIDSKIYVLGGSRFLSTSESSISISNNQVYDTQFDNWTSTAVLPEGASYGATATTEGFMAPILTYFIGGLIGGETSGETQIFNSTSNSWVSGDPMPTPRAYFGLAVLNDVIYAIGGFDGQEWLDINERYLPLGYGTIPPKVLITSPENNTYAVPKLAFTVNRGVDWIGYSLDSQANVTIKSEINLTNLTNGNHKITLYANDSIGNMGKSNTVFFSIDTQPPVINVLLPQNRTYDSTDIQLTFVLNEPASNISYSLDEQEKISIIGNVTLPALSDGSHHVTLYASDETGNSGDVTVYFNISPFPTLEVTAGVALVIIALASGYIFLKRKKPNTLKGKSN
;
A
#
# COMPACT_ATOMS: atom_id res chain seq x y z
N MET A 1 -13.63 -13.82 -68.72
CA MET A 1 -12.61 -14.55 -67.95
C MET A 1 -12.37 -13.79 -66.66
N ALA A 2 -13.07 -14.15 -65.57
CA ALA A 2 -12.99 -13.50 -64.27
C ALA A 2 -12.01 -14.34 -63.42
N ILE A 3 -10.95 -13.69 -62.97
CA ILE A 3 -9.99 -14.29 -62.07
C ILE A 3 -10.51 -14.10 -60.64
N VAL A 4 -10.91 -15.20 -59.99
CA VAL A 4 -11.26 -15.24 -58.58
C VAL A 4 -9.97 -15.38 -57.78
N LEU A 5 -9.62 -14.33 -57.00
CA LEU A 5 -8.49 -14.34 -56.09
C LEU A 5 -8.95 -14.95 -54.75
N ILE A 6 -8.57 -16.19 -54.44
CA ILE A 6 -8.80 -16.83 -53.16
C ILE A 6 -7.71 -16.36 -52.20
N ILE A 7 -8.06 -15.50 -51.24
CA ILE A 7 -7.20 -15.14 -50.13
C ILE A 7 -7.34 -16.23 -49.07
N LEU A 8 -6.34 -17.07 -48.92
CA LEU A 8 -6.23 -18.04 -47.83
C LEU A 8 -5.74 -17.29 -46.57
N THR A 9 -6.63 -16.97 -45.65
CA THR A 9 -6.25 -16.49 -44.33
C THR A 9 -5.82 -17.69 -43.47
N LEU A 10 -4.52 -17.85 -43.26
CA LEU A 10 -3.97 -18.81 -42.31
C LEU A 10 -4.12 -18.23 -40.92
N SER A 11 -5.16 -18.62 -40.19
CA SER A 11 -5.29 -18.34 -38.76
C SER A 11 -4.37 -19.28 -38.00
N LEU A 12 -3.19 -18.81 -37.61
CA LEU A 12 -2.35 -19.49 -36.63
C LEU A 12 -3.05 -19.34 -35.24
N THR A 13 -3.85 -20.33 -34.89
CA THR A 13 -4.24 -20.56 -33.51
C THR A 13 -3.01 -21.09 -32.75
N PHE A 14 -2.35 -20.27 -31.98
CA PHE A 14 -1.44 -20.76 -30.96
C PHE A 14 -2.29 -21.41 -29.87
N ASP A 15 -2.42 -22.72 -29.92
CA ASP A 15 -2.88 -23.52 -28.78
C ASP A 15 -1.83 -23.36 -27.67
N PHE A 16 -2.11 -22.49 -26.71
CA PHE A 16 -1.42 -22.50 -25.44
C PHE A 16 -1.76 -23.83 -24.76
N VAL A 17 -0.89 -24.81 -24.88
CA VAL A 17 -0.89 -25.96 -23.97
C VAL A 17 -0.56 -25.37 -22.60
N PRO A 18 -1.49 -25.40 -21.63
CA PRO A 18 -1.16 -24.98 -20.28
C PRO A 18 -0.05 -25.93 -19.81
N ILE A 19 1.15 -25.40 -19.58
CA ILE A 19 2.18 -26.12 -18.84
C ILE A 19 1.55 -26.31 -17.45
N LYS A 20 1.14 -27.53 -17.16
CA LYS A 20 0.65 -27.95 -15.85
C LYS A 20 1.76 -27.55 -14.87
N ALA A 21 1.47 -26.57 -13.99
CA ALA A 21 2.38 -26.24 -12.90
C ALA A 21 2.79 -27.59 -12.29
N ALA A 22 4.09 -27.85 -12.24
CA ALA A 22 4.58 -29.02 -11.54
C ALA A 22 4.02 -28.92 -10.13
N ASP A 23 3.35 -29.99 -9.66
CA ASP A 23 3.01 -30.13 -8.25
C ASP A 23 4.34 -29.97 -7.50
N SER A 24 4.63 -28.77 -6.98
CA SER A 24 5.80 -28.53 -6.16
C SER A 24 5.54 -29.26 -4.86
N GLN A 25 6.04 -30.50 -4.78
CA GLN A 25 6.04 -31.23 -3.53
C GLN A 25 6.81 -30.38 -2.50
N ALA A 26 6.20 -30.20 -1.35
CA ALA A 26 6.88 -29.66 -0.20
C ALA A 26 8.19 -30.43 0.02
N SER A 27 9.29 -29.75 0.28
CA SER A 27 10.58 -30.43 0.41
C SER A 27 11.52 -29.72 1.35
N TRP A 28 12.29 -30.54 2.09
CA TRP A 28 13.37 -30.08 2.96
C TRP A 28 14.72 -30.12 2.24
N THR A 29 15.58 -29.16 2.55
CA THR A 29 16.95 -29.07 2.01
C THR A 29 17.89 -28.56 3.11
N SER A 30 19.02 -29.25 3.32
CA SER A 30 20.08 -28.82 4.25
C SER A 30 20.89 -27.67 3.65
N LEU A 31 21.29 -26.74 4.52
CA LEU A 31 22.05 -25.54 4.22
C LEU A 31 23.30 -25.47 5.10
N SER A 32 24.15 -24.43 4.95
CA SER A 32 25.32 -24.24 5.81
C SER A 32 24.90 -24.19 7.26
N PRO A 33 25.50 -25.04 8.12
CA PRO A 33 25.16 -25.11 9.55
C PRO A 33 25.48 -23.79 10.27
N MET A 34 24.78 -23.54 11.36
CA MET A 34 25.00 -22.40 12.25
C MET A 34 26.39 -22.60 12.95
N PRO A 35 27.22 -21.56 13.04
CA PRO A 35 28.57 -21.70 13.60
C PRO A 35 28.60 -22.23 15.04
N THR A 36 27.57 -21.91 15.85
CA THR A 36 27.49 -22.32 17.25
C THR A 36 26.26 -23.19 17.49
N PRO A 37 26.40 -24.52 17.75
CA PRO A 37 25.26 -25.40 18.08
C PRO A 37 24.51 -24.91 19.33
N ARG A 38 23.18 -24.69 19.23
CA ARG A 38 22.36 -24.21 20.34
C ARG A 38 20.86 -24.30 20.07
N GLY A 39 20.08 -24.34 21.16
CA GLY A 39 18.63 -24.26 21.10
C GLY A 39 18.07 -23.25 22.11
N GLY A 40 16.74 -23.08 22.15
CA GLY A 40 16.10 -22.01 22.93
C GLY A 40 16.50 -20.62 22.49
N LEU A 41 16.93 -20.49 21.24
CA LEU A 41 17.35 -19.25 20.58
C LEU A 41 16.15 -18.52 19.99
N GLY A 42 16.31 -17.22 19.75
CA GLY A 42 15.39 -16.45 18.92
C GLY A 42 15.83 -16.43 17.46
N LEU A 43 14.89 -16.62 16.53
CA LEU A 43 15.12 -16.55 15.09
C LEU A 43 14.17 -15.58 14.42
N VAL A 44 14.70 -14.62 13.64
CA VAL A 44 13.89 -13.61 12.94
C VAL A 44 14.53 -13.19 11.62
N VAL A 45 13.73 -12.59 10.74
CA VAL A 45 14.18 -12.04 9.44
C VAL A 45 14.18 -10.51 9.50
N VAL A 46 15.29 -9.89 9.08
CA VAL A 46 15.39 -8.45 8.85
C VAL A 46 16.22 -8.19 7.59
N GLY A 47 15.69 -7.38 6.66
CA GLY A 47 16.42 -6.99 5.45
C GLY A 47 16.90 -8.15 4.60
N GLY A 48 16.11 -9.24 4.51
CA GLY A 48 16.44 -10.43 3.74
C GLY A 48 17.54 -11.31 4.36
N LYS A 49 17.88 -11.10 5.63
CA LYS A 49 18.82 -11.89 6.43
C LYS A 49 18.10 -12.53 7.61
N ILE A 50 18.60 -13.66 8.07
CA ILE A 50 18.08 -14.38 9.24
C ILE A 50 19.05 -14.19 10.41
N TYR A 51 18.54 -13.76 11.55
CA TYR A 51 19.31 -13.54 12.78
C TYR A 51 18.99 -14.61 13.80
N ALA A 52 20.02 -15.35 14.24
CA ALA A 52 19.99 -16.33 15.32
C ALA A 52 20.62 -15.71 16.58
N ILE A 53 19.81 -15.50 17.62
CA ILE A 53 20.21 -14.72 18.80
C ILE A 53 20.06 -15.57 20.06
N GLY A 54 21.06 -15.50 20.97
CA GLY A 54 21.03 -16.15 22.27
C GLY A 54 20.88 -17.66 22.21
N GLY A 55 20.26 -18.24 23.23
CA GLY A 55 20.03 -19.68 23.36
C GLY A 55 20.88 -20.39 24.41
N LEU A 56 20.81 -21.71 24.42
CA LEU A 56 21.57 -22.62 25.28
C LEU A 56 22.54 -23.44 24.44
N THR A 57 23.76 -23.60 24.93
CA THR A 57 24.80 -24.49 24.38
C THR A 57 24.92 -25.79 25.17
N GLU A 58 25.89 -26.67 24.82
CA GLU A 58 26.12 -27.99 25.41
C GLU A 58 26.22 -27.96 26.96
N ASP A 59 26.81 -26.93 27.54
CA ASP A 59 26.88 -26.76 29.00
C ASP A 59 25.54 -26.37 29.67
N ASN A 60 24.44 -26.28 28.92
CA ASN A 60 23.17 -25.71 29.37
C ASN A 60 23.30 -24.27 29.91
N LYS A 61 24.29 -23.53 29.41
CA LYS A 61 24.52 -22.13 29.75
C LYS A 61 23.92 -21.22 28.70
N PRO A 62 23.17 -20.21 29.12
CA PRO A 62 22.71 -19.18 28.18
C PRO A 62 23.89 -18.43 27.56
N VAL A 63 23.77 -18.13 26.26
CA VAL A 63 24.76 -17.36 25.51
C VAL A 63 24.17 -16.06 25.01
N SER A 64 25.04 -15.10 24.69
CA SER A 64 24.66 -13.79 24.14
C SER A 64 24.94 -13.67 22.64
N ILE A 65 25.29 -14.75 21.97
CA ILE A 65 25.73 -14.79 20.57
C ILE A 65 24.62 -14.27 19.64
N THR A 66 25.04 -13.44 18.70
CA THR A 66 24.20 -13.00 17.56
C THR A 66 24.89 -13.38 16.27
N GLU A 67 24.28 -14.24 15.48
CA GLU A 67 24.77 -14.70 14.19
C GLU A 67 23.74 -14.37 13.10
N GLU A 68 24.22 -13.83 11.98
CA GLU A 68 23.43 -13.48 10.80
C GLU A 68 23.69 -14.50 9.70
N TYR A 69 22.64 -15.10 9.19
CA TYR A 69 22.66 -15.96 8.01
C TYR A 69 22.19 -15.21 6.77
N ASN A 70 22.94 -15.33 5.69
CA ASN A 70 22.57 -14.81 4.38
C ASN A 70 22.09 -15.94 3.46
N PRO A 71 20.80 -16.12 3.22
CA PRO A 71 20.29 -17.19 2.36
C PRO A 71 20.77 -17.10 0.91
N ALA A 72 21.04 -15.89 0.39
CA ALA A 72 21.50 -15.71 -0.99
C ALA A 72 22.94 -16.21 -1.21
N THR A 73 23.79 -16.18 -0.19
CA THR A 73 25.19 -16.65 -0.28
C THR A 73 25.42 -17.94 0.48
N ASN A 74 24.44 -18.41 1.24
CA ASN A 74 24.54 -19.56 2.15
C ASN A 74 25.67 -19.42 3.16
N GLN A 75 25.85 -18.21 3.75
CA GLN A 75 26.96 -17.90 4.67
C GLN A 75 26.49 -17.27 5.97
N TRP A 76 27.25 -17.50 7.04
CA TRP A 76 27.06 -16.94 8.37
C TRP A 76 28.06 -15.84 8.68
N THR A 77 27.64 -14.85 9.48
CA THR A 77 28.47 -13.73 9.95
C THR A 77 28.15 -13.40 11.40
N ASN A 78 29.18 -13.26 12.26
CA ASN A 78 29.01 -12.83 13.64
C ASN A 78 28.64 -11.34 13.70
N LYS A 79 27.73 -10.99 14.60
CA LYS A 79 27.28 -9.63 14.91
C LYS A 79 27.54 -9.28 16.39
N MET A 80 27.25 -8.03 16.77
CA MET A 80 27.37 -7.59 18.17
C MET A 80 26.53 -8.47 19.08
N SER A 81 27.17 -9.08 20.07
CA SER A 81 26.46 -9.93 21.04
C SER A 81 25.44 -9.18 21.87
N MET A 82 24.36 -9.86 22.24
CA MET A 82 23.32 -9.35 23.12
C MET A 82 23.93 -8.98 24.49
N PRO A 83 23.51 -7.88 25.15
CA PRO A 83 24.08 -7.48 26.44
C PRO A 83 23.89 -8.52 27.55
N THR A 84 22.74 -9.19 27.60
CA THR A 84 22.39 -10.19 28.61
C THR A 84 22.27 -11.59 27.99
N ALA A 85 23.19 -12.50 28.28
CA ALA A 85 23.10 -13.89 27.83
C ALA A 85 21.84 -14.58 28.38
N ARG A 86 20.99 -15.12 27.50
CA ARG A 86 19.69 -15.73 27.87
C ARG A 86 19.09 -16.61 26.79
N SER A 87 18.16 -17.45 27.21
CA SER A 87 17.42 -18.39 26.34
C SER A 87 15.91 -18.36 26.64
N GLY A 88 15.10 -18.94 25.78
CA GLY A 88 13.65 -19.04 25.96
C GLY A 88 12.92 -17.70 26.03
N PHE A 89 13.50 -16.65 25.49
CA PHE A 89 12.91 -15.31 25.42
C PHE A 89 11.97 -15.18 24.22
N ALA A 90 11.12 -14.18 24.27
CA ALA A 90 10.30 -13.76 23.13
C ALA A 90 11.10 -12.86 22.18
N ILE A 91 10.93 -13.04 20.88
CA ILE A 91 11.60 -12.25 19.85
C ILE A 91 10.62 -11.73 18.82
N ALA A 92 10.79 -10.47 18.40
CA ALA A 92 9.96 -9.82 17.38
C ALA A 92 10.74 -8.77 16.58
N VAL A 93 10.28 -8.49 15.36
CA VAL A 93 10.85 -7.42 14.51
C VAL A 93 9.85 -6.28 14.40
N TYR A 94 10.23 -5.11 14.86
CA TYR A 94 9.45 -3.90 14.72
C TYR A 94 10.26 -2.77 14.11
N GLN A 95 9.79 -2.20 13.00
CA GLN A 95 10.47 -1.14 12.23
C GLN A 95 11.95 -1.46 11.92
N GLY A 96 12.21 -2.72 11.48
CA GLY A 96 13.55 -3.16 11.12
C GLY A 96 14.49 -3.39 12.30
N LYS A 97 14.03 -3.30 13.55
CA LYS A 97 14.79 -3.59 14.78
C LYS A 97 14.29 -4.87 15.44
N ILE A 98 15.19 -5.59 16.09
CA ILE A 98 14.91 -6.87 16.72
C ILE A 98 14.75 -6.66 18.24
N TYR A 99 13.58 -6.96 18.77
CA TYR A 99 13.25 -6.90 20.19
C TYR A 99 13.40 -8.28 20.81
N VAL A 100 14.20 -8.39 21.87
CA VAL A 100 14.44 -9.61 22.64
C VAL A 100 13.97 -9.37 24.06
N ILE A 101 12.88 -10.07 24.47
CA ILE A 101 12.15 -9.73 25.70
C ILE A 101 12.01 -10.96 26.60
N GLY A 102 12.34 -10.81 27.88
CA GLY A 102 12.22 -11.87 28.88
C GLY A 102 13.29 -12.96 28.74
N GLY A 103 12.95 -14.18 29.09
CA GLY A 103 13.82 -15.34 29.04
C GLY A 103 14.42 -15.74 30.37
N THR A 104 15.38 -16.66 30.33
CA THR A 104 16.14 -17.14 31.51
C THR A 104 17.62 -16.92 31.34
N VAL A 105 18.32 -16.52 32.44
CA VAL A 105 19.76 -16.28 32.50
C VAL A 105 20.53 -17.46 33.15
N GLY A 106 19.93 -18.61 33.17
CA GLY A 106 20.44 -19.83 33.83
C GLY A 106 19.98 -19.96 35.28
N ASN A 107 20.17 -21.13 35.87
CA ASN A 107 19.76 -21.47 37.26
C ASN A 107 18.34 -21.01 37.63
N ASN A 108 17.43 -21.11 36.64
CA ASN A 108 16.04 -20.67 36.74
C ASN A 108 15.85 -19.18 37.02
N GLY A 109 16.84 -18.33 36.70
CA GLY A 109 16.72 -16.87 36.81
C GLY A 109 15.88 -16.27 35.69
N TYR A 110 14.56 -16.09 35.88
CA TYR A 110 13.67 -15.40 34.93
C TYR A 110 13.92 -13.91 34.96
N VAL A 111 14.01 -13.30 33.77
CA VAL A 111 14.28 -11.87 33.64
C VAL A 111 13.19 -11.19 32.79
N GLY A 112 13.00 -9.90 33.02
CA GLY A 112 12.11 -9.06 32.22
C GLY A 112 12.83 -8.18 31.20
N ASN A 113 14.14 -8.37 31.00
CA ASN A 113 14.93 -7.54 30.11
C ASN A 113 14.27 -7.38 28.73
N ASN A 114 14.24 -6.14 28.23
CA ASN A 114 13.82 -5.79 26.89
C ASN A 114 15.02 -5.11 26.20
N GLU A 115 15.69 -5.85 25.36
CA GLU A 115 16.88 -5.40 24.64
C GLU A 115 16.62 -5.41 23.15
N VAL A 116 17.00 -4.31 22.49
CA VAL A 116 16.67 -4.06 21.09
C VAL A 116 17.93 -3.96 20.26
N TYR A 117 18.05 -4.79 19.25
CA TYR A 117 19.15 -4.79 18.30
C TYR A 117 18.78 -4.02 17.05
N ASP A 118 19.66 -3.14 16.62
CA ASP A 118 19.57 -2.44 15.34
C ASP A 118 20.57 -3.06 14.35
N PRO A 119 20.09 -3.83 13.34
CA PRO A 119 20.98 -4.48 12.37
C PRO A 119 21.75 -3.50 11.48
N VAL A 120 21.25 -2.28 11.28
CA VAL A 120 21.91 -1.27 10.43
C VAL A 120 23.15 -0.72 11.12
N THR A 121 23.04 -0.41 12.41
CA THR A 121 24.15 0.13 13.20
C THR A 121 24.98 -0.94 13.92
N ASN A 122 24.49 -2.20 13.94
CA ASN A 122 25.08 -3.32 14.69
C ASN A 122 25.23 -3.00 16.19
N THR A 123 24.19 -2.42 16.80
CA THR A 123 24.20 -2.00 18.22
C THR A 123 22.97 -2.46 18.98
N TRP A 124 23.11 -2.56 20.32
CA TRP A 124 22.02 -2.89 21.23
C TRP A 124 21.59 -1.69 22.07
N GLN A 125 20.32 -1.64 22.42
CA GLN A 125 19.71 -0.65 23.31
C GLN A 125 18.77 -1.34 24.29
N THR A 126 18.75 -0.88 25.56
CA THR A 126 17.80 -1.35 26.58
C THR A 126 16.53 -0.49 26.56
N LYS A 127 15.39 -1.15 26.74
CA LYS A 127 14.04 -0.58 26.82
C LYS A 127 13.37 -0.96 28.13
N ALA A 128 12.15 -0.41 28.39
CA ALA A 128 11.37 -0.74 29.58
C ALA A 128 11.18 -2.26 29.70
N SER A 129 11.59 -2.82 30.83
CA SER A 129 11.52 -4.25 31.11
C SER A 129 10.07 -4.75 31.19
N MET A 130 9.84 -6.00 30.77
CA MET A 130 8.58 -6.71 30.95
C MET A 130 8.22 -6.77 32.44
N PRO A 131 7.01 -6.37 32.85
CA PRO A 131 6.63 -6.27 34.26
C PRO A 131 6.67 -7.62 34.99
N THR A 132 6.33 -8.71 34.31
CA THR A 132 6.36 -10.05 34.86
C THR A 132 7.46 -10.89 34.19
N PRO A 133 8.64 -11.05 34.83
CA PRO A 133 9.73 -11.87 34.29
C PRO A 133 9.31 -13.32 34.03
N ARG A 134 9.51 -13.82 32.79
CA ARG A 134 9.14 -15.18 32.35
C ARG A 134 9.84 -15.61 31.07
N SER A 135 9.84 -16.91 30.79
CA SER A 135 10.45 -17.53 29.61
C SER A 135 9.43 -18.43 28.88
N ASP A 136 9.87 -19.07 27.81
CA ASP A 136 9.13 -20.04 27.01
C ASP A 136 7.80 -19.49 26.48
N LEU A 137 7.87 -18.26 25.97
CA LEU A 137 6.78 -17.48 25.42
C LEU A 137 7.14 -16.93 24.04
N SER A 138 6.13 -16.52 23.28
CA SER A 138 6.31 -15.91 21.96
C SER A 138 5.93 -14.44 21.98
N ALA A 139 6.51 -13.64 21.09
CA ALA A 139 6.13 -12.27 20.82
C ALA A 139 5.35 -12.19 19.51
N ASN A 140 4.21 -11.46 19.54
CA ASN A 140 3.34 -11.28 18.41
C ASN A 140 3.09 -9.78 18.16
N ILE A 141 3.24 -9.31 16.93
CA ILE A 141 3.02 -7.90 16.60
C ILE A 141 1.65 -7.74 15.96
N VAL A 142 0.81 -6.91 16.58
CA VAL A 142 -0.47 -6.47 16.06
C VAL A 142 -0.61 -4.98 16.33
N ASP A 143 -1.04 -4.20 15.34
CA ASP A 143 -1.29 -2.75 15.43
C ASP A 143 -0.13 -1.98 16.09
N ASN A 144 1.10 -2.26 15.65
CA ASN A 144 2.35 -1.67 16.14
C ASN A 144 2.65 -1.92 17.64
N LYS A 145 2.05 -2.93 18.24
CA LYS A 145 2.29 -3.35 19.64
C LYS A 145 2.79 -4.79 19.70
N ILE A 146 3.59 -5.09 20.70
CA ILE A 146 4.17 -6.42 20.92
C ILE A 146 3.43 -7.09 22.07
N TYR A 147 2.72 -8.18 21.77
CA TYR A 147 1.96 -8.99 22.72
C TYR A 147 2.79 -10.16 23.20
N LEU A 148 2.88 -10.33 24.53
CA LEU A 148 3.56 -11.42 25.20
C LEU A 148 2.55 -12.18 26.05
N ILE A 149 2.27 -13.43 25.69
CA ILE A 149 1.18 -14.20 26.25
C ILE A 149 1.74 -15.46 26.93
N GLY A 150 1.21 -15.85 28.08
CA GLY A 150 1.59 -17.08 28.77
C GLY A 150 3.08 -17.15 29.15
N GLY A 151 3.69 -18.31 28.98
CA GLY A 151 5.08 -18.59 29.34
C GLY A 151 5.23 -19.22 30.72
N LYS A 152 6.48 -19.36 31.15
CA LYS A 152 6.90 -20.01 32.40
C LYS A 152 7.55 -19.02 33.36
N ARG A 153 7.20 -19.12 34.65
CA ARG A 153 7.78 -18.31 35.73
C ARG A 153 7.80 -19.06 37.07
N TYR A 154 8.44 -18.50 38.07
CA TYR A 154 8.23 -18.99 39.42
C TYR A 154 6.79 -18.74 39.91
N ALA A 155 6.14 -19.74 40.45
CA ALA A 155 4.85 -19.56 41.10
C ALA A 155 5.06 -18.89 42.46
N SER A 156 4.32 -17.79 42.72
CA SER A 156 4.48 -16.97 43.95
C SER A 156 4.15 -17.72 45.26
N ALA A 157 3.50 -18.88 45.18
CA ALA A 157 3.06 -19.68 46.33
C ALA A 157 3.63 -21.10 46.36
N SER A 158 4.60 -21.42 45.51
CA SER A 158 5.19 -22.77 45.41
C SER A 158 6.69 -22.65 45.15
N PRO A 159 7.52 -23.56 45.66
CA PRO A 159 8.93 -23.64 45.26
C PRO A 159 9.11 -24.08 43.81
N PHE A 160 7.99 -24.34 43.11
CA PHE A 160 7.98 -24.85 41.74
C PHE A 160 7.66 -23.71 40.75
N TYR A 161 8.20 -23.82 39.56
CA TYR A 161 7.85 -22.99 38.42
C TYR A 161 6.63 -23.59 37.72
N GLY A 162 5.85 -22.75 37.03
CA GLY A 162 4.68 -23.17 36.27
C GLY A 162 4.34 -22.19 35.15
N GLU A 163 3.44 -22.65 34.28
CA GLU A 163 2.88 -21.82 33.25
C GLU A 163 2.04 -20.68 33.83
N THR A 164 1.97 -19.58 33.11
CA THR A 164 1.17 -18.41 33.48
C THR A 164 0.12 -18.09 32.40
N ASN A 165 -0.94 -17.42 32.82
CA ASN A 165 -1.99 -16.93 31.92
C ASN A 165 -1.88 -15.45 31.58
N ILE A 166 -0.79 -14.80 31.91
CA ILE A 166 -0.59 -13.36 31.76
C ILE A 166 -0.50 -12.99 30.26
N ASN A 167 -1.16 -11.87 29.92
CA ASN A 167 -1.08 -11.22 28.62
C ASN A 167 -0.63 -9.78 28.84
N GLU A 168 0.62 -9.48 28.53
CA GLU A 168 1.24 -8.16 28.64
C GLU A 168 1.59 -7.64 27.25
N VAL A 169 1.37 -6.35 27.04
CA VAL A 169 1.53 -5.68 25.76
C VAL A 169 2.48 -4.51 25.91
N TYR A 170 3.52 -4.52 25.09
CA TYR A 170 4.50 -3.46 24.99
C TYR A 170 4.19 -2.54 23.81
N ASP A 171 4.21 -1.23 24.06
CA ASP A 171 4.13 -0.20 23.03
C ASP A 171 5.54 0.36 22.77
N PRO A 172 6.18 0.02 21.64
CA PRO A 172 7.53 0.51 21.33
C PRO A 172 7.61 2.02 21.12
N SER A 173 6.50 2.68 20.78
CA SER A 173 6.46 4.12 20.50
C SER A 173 6.53 4.96 21.77
N THR A 174 5.97 4.45 22.86
CA THR A 174 5.93 5.12 24.18
C THR A 174 6.87 4.50 25.21
N ASP A 175 7.49 3.34 24.89
CA ASP A 175 8.30 2.53 25.81
C ASP A 175 7.55 2.13 27.08
N THR A 176 6.28 1.72 26.96
CA THR A 176 5.38 1.40 28.09
C THR A 176 4.71 0.04 27.94
N TRP A 177 4.27 -0.51 29.07
CA TRP A 177 3.56 -1.78 29.19
C TRP A 177 2.12 -1.61 29.64
N THR A 178 1.23 -2.45 29.12
CA THR A 178 -0.16 -2.59 29.55
C THR A 178 -0.55 -4.06 29.68
N THR A 179 -1.58 -4.36 30.49
CA THR A 179 -2.12 -5.72 30.66
C THR A 179 -3.41 -5.87 29.86
N ARG A 180 -3.65 -7.06 29.32
CA ARG A 180 -4.83 -7.46 28.56
C ARG A 180 -5.48 -8.69 29.17
N SER A 181 -6.64 -9.08 28.61
CA SER A 181 -7.37 -10.29 29.04
C SER A 181 -6.46 -11.50 29.02
N SER A 182 -6.40 -12.20 30.17
CA SER A 182 -5.55 -13.39 30.36
C SER A 182 -5.98 -14.53 29.46
N ILE A 183 -5.01 -15.32 28.97
CA ILE A 183 -5.29 -16.54 28.22
C ILE A 183 -6.04 -17.55 29.09
N PRO A 184 -7.16 -18.15 28.60
CA PRO A 184 -7.99 -19.05 29.41
C PRO A 184 -7.26 -20.30 29.91
N ILE A 185 -6.46 -20.92 29.05
CA ILE A 185 -5.63 -22.07 29.42
C ILE A 185 -4.18 -21.58 29.43
N ALA A 186 -3.59 -21.52 30.62
CA ALA A 186 -2.18 -21.17 30.78
C ALA A 186 -1.28 -22.18 30.08
N VAL A 187 -0.29 -21.70 29.33
CA VAL A 187 0.61 -22.53 28.50
C VAL A 187 2.02 -21.94 28.42
N GLN A 188 2.99 -22.81 28.19
CA GLN A 188 4.38 -22.49 27.89
C GLN A 188 4.87 -23.28 26.68
N GLY A 189 5.93 -22.86 26.00
CA GLY A 189 6.51 -23.59 24.87
C GLY A 189 5.51 -23.88 23.75
N TYR A 190 4.58 -22.98 23.53
CA TYR A 190 3.56 -23.03 22.49
C TYR A 190 4.05 -22.39 21.18
N GLY A 191 3.43 -22.75 20.07
CA GLY A 191 3.57 -22.02 18.82
C GLY A 191 2.62 -20.81 18.75
N SER A 192 3.01 -19.74 18.07
CA SER A 192 2.10 -18.62 17.85
C SER A 192 2.15 -18.08 16.42
N ALA A 193 1.00 -17.55 15.97
CA ALA A 193 0.84 -16.92 14.67
C ALA A 193 -0.08 -15.70 14.76
N VAL A 194 0.13 -14.73 13.89
CA VAL A 194 -0.79 -13.60 13.71
C VAL A 194 -1.49 -13.76 12.36
N ILE A 195 -2.81 -13.81 12.39
CA ILE A 195 -3.64 -13.91 11.19
C ILE A 195 -4.81 -12.95 11.37
N ASP A 196 -5.03 -12.04 10.40
CA ASP A 196 -6.12 -11.07 10.41
C ASP A 196 -6.25 -10.30 11.75
N SER A 197 -5.12 -9.78 12.26
CA SER A 197 -5.03 -9.05 13.54
C SER A 197 -5.44 -9.86 14.78
N LYS A 198 -5.52 -11.19 14.67
CA LYS A 198 -5.75 -12.11 15.79
C LYS A 198 -4.49 -12.92 16.09
N ILE A 199 -4.26 -13.19 17.36
CA ILE A 199 -3.12 -13.98 17.81
C ILE A 199 -3.60 -15.40 18.12
N TYR A 200 -3.06 -16.34 17.39
CA TYR A 200 -3.29 -17.78 17.60
C TYR A 200 -2.19 -18.33 18.51
N VAL A 201 -2.59 -18.98 19.59
CA VAL A 201 -1.72 -19.72 20.51
C VAL A 201 -2.00 -21.19 20.29
N LEU A 202 -1.00 -21.93 19.79
CA LEU A 202 -1.15 -23.28 19.26
C LEU A 202 -0.38 -24.29 20.13
N GLY A 203 -1.07 -25.25 20.70
CA GLY A 203 -0.47 -26.28 21.54
C GLY A 203 0.22 -25.73 22.78
N GLY A 204 1.45 -26.18 23.02
CA GLY A 204 2.25 -25.87 24.21
C GLY A 204 2.18 -26.98 25.27
N SER A 205 2.80 -26.72 26.43
CA SER A 205 2.77 -27.68 27.56
C SER A 205 2.16 -27.06 28.81
N ARG A 206 1.68 -27.95 29.68
CA ARG A 206 1.14 -27.66 31.00
C ARG A 206 1.69 -28.62 32.04
N PHE A 207 1.96 -28.11 33.24
CA PHE A 207 2.27 -28.98 34.37
C PHE A 207 1.02 -29.72 34.84
N LEU A 208 1.19 -30.99 35.17
CA LEU A 208 0.14 -31.74 35.87
C LEU A 208 0.15 -31.30 37.33
N SER A 209 -1.03 -30.95 37.86
CA SER A 209 -1.20 -30.43 39.23
C SER A 209 -0.67 -31.36 40.33
N THR A 210 -0.38 -32.62 39.99
CA THR A 210 0.03 -33.68 40.92
C THR A 210 1.48 -34.13 40.74
N SER A 211 2.22 -33.59 39.76
CA SER A 211 3.58 -34.04 39.47
C SER A 211 4.42 -32.88 38.88
N GLU A 212 5.76 -32.99 38.97
CA GLU A 212 6.69 -32.09 38.28
C GLU A 212 6.73 -32.30 36.75
N SER A 213 5.93 -33.22 36.24
CA SER A 213 5.87 -33.57 34.82
C SER A 213 4.95 -32.61 34.07
N SER A 214 5.37 -32.19 32.90
CA SER A 214 4.54 -31.44 31.96
C SER A 214 4.07 -32.33 30.81
N ILE A 215 2.88 -32.04 30.27
CA ILE A 215 2.32 -32.70 29.09
C ILE A 215 2.15 -31.69 27.96
N SER A 216 2.40 -32.14 26.74
CA SER A 216 2.04 -31.40 25.54
C SER A 216 0.52 -31.45 25.34
N ILE A 217 -0.08 -30.34 24.91
CA ILE A 217 -1.51 -30.20 24.68
C ILE A 217 -1.80 -29.88 23.21
N SER A 218 -3.01 -30.22 22.77
CA SER A 218 -3.49 -29.92 21.40
C SER A 218 -4.40 -28.68 21.33
N ASN A 219 -4.72 -28.06 22.46
CA ASN A 219 -5.61 -26.91 22.51
C ASN A 219 -5.05 -25.72 21.75
N ASN A 220 -5.92 -25.08 20.97
CA ASN A 220 -5.60 -23.85 20.25
C ASN A 220 -6.54 -22.74 20.72
N GLN A 221 -5.97 -21.60 21.08
CA GLN A 221 -6.66 -20.42 21.62
C GLN A 221 -6.38 -19.22 20.74
N VAL A 222 -7.40 -18.40 20.49
CA VAL A 222 -7.30 -17.23 19.60
C VAL A 222 -7.68 -15.99 20.37
N TYR A 223 -6.76 -15.05 20.43
CA TYR A 223 -6.95 -13.73 21.02
C TYR A 223 -7.31 -12.70 19.95
N ASP A 224 -8.47 -12.07 20.11
CA ASP A 224 -8.90 -10.94 19.30
C ASP A 224 -8.41 -9.65 19.96
N THR A 225 -7.45 -8.99 19.32
CA THR A 225 -6.81 -7.79 19.88
C THR A 225 -7.72 -6.57 19.90
N GLN A 226 -8.72 -6.54 19.01
CA GLN A 226 -9.68 -5.44 18.92
C GLN A 226 -10.73 -5.50 20.03
N PHE A 227 -11.20 -6.69 20.37
CA PHE A 227 -12.27 -6.88 21.36
C PHE A 227 -11.75 -7.32 22.74
N ASP A 228 -10.43 -7.53 22.88
CA ASP A 228 -9.78 -8.01 24.12
C ASP A 228 -10.44 -9.28 24.69
N ASN A 229 -10.72 -10.24 23.81
CA ASN A 229 -11.38 -11.51 24.20
C ASN A 229 -10.72 -12.72 23.57
N TRP A 230 -11.05 -13.90 24.09
CA TRP A 230 -10.50 -15.19 23.69
C TRP A 230 -11.58 -16.08 23.13
N THR A 231 -11.22 -16.86 22.09
CA THR A 231 -12.00 -17.95 21.51
C THR A 231 -11.11 -19.17 21.31
N SER A 232 -11.69 -20.30 20.91
CA SER A 232 -10.96 -21.49 20.52
C SER A 232 -11.09 -21.76 19.01
N THR A 233 -10.16 -22.53 18.46
CA THR A 233 -10.15 -22.95 17.06
C THR A 233 -9.85 -24.46 16.97
N ALA A 234 -9.80 -25.01 15.74
CA ALA A 234 -9.49 -26.42 15.53
C ALA A 234 -8.20 -26.83 16.23
N VAL A 235 -8.24 -27.88 17.01
CA VAL A 235 -7.10 -28.38 17.80
C VAL A 235 -6.00 -28.95 16.90
N LEU A 236 -4.75 -28.93 17.38
CA LEU A 236 -3.65 -29.66 16.75
C LEU A 236 -3.98 -31.13 16.63
N PRO A 237 -3.73 -31.77 15.48
CA PRO A 237 -3.88 -33.23 15.34
C PRO A 237 -3.08 -34.03 16.39
N GLU A 238 -1.83 -33.61 16.59
CA GLU A 238 -0.95 -34.14 17.62
C GLU A 238 -0.57 -33.02 18.60
N GLY A 239 -0.80 -33.22 19.90
CA GLY A 239 -0.45 -32.27 20.95
C GLY A 239 1.08 -32.10 21.02
N ALA A 240 1.55 -30.89 20.81
CA ALA A 240 2.98 -30.60 20.69
C ALA A 240 3.38 -29.36 21.51
N SER A 241 4.63 -29.37 22.00
CA SER A 241 5.24 -28.26 22.73
C SER A 241 6.70 -28.07 22.32
N TYR A 242 7.26 -26.87 22.55
CA TYR A 242 8.63 -26.52 22.20
C TYR A 242 9.00 -26.79 20.73
N GLY A 243 8.02 -26.95 19.86
CA GLY A 243 8.16 -26.79 18.42
C GLY A 243 8.16 -25.32 18.06
N ALA A 244 8.24 -25.02 16.78
CA ALA A 244 8.20 -23.66 16.30
C ALA A 244 7.08 -23.46 15.28
N THR A 245 6.61 -22.21 15.15
CA THR A 245 5.54 -21.86 14.22
C THR A 245 6.04 -20.86 13.19
N ALA A 246 5.56 -21.02 11.97
CA ALA A 246 5.81 -20.11 10.86
C ALA A 246 4.53 -19.94 10.05
N THR A 247 4.24 -18.72 9.61
CA THR A 247 3.11 -18.44 8.71
C THR A 247 3.65 -17.85 7.42
N THR A 248 3.26 -18.43 6.28
CA THR A 248 3.60 -17.93 4.95
C THR A 248 2.79 -16.66 4.66
N GLU A 249 3.33 -15.78 3.82
CA GLU A 249 2.80 -14.42 3.58
C GLU A 249 1.96 -14.30 2.31
N GLY A 250 1.83 -15.39 1.52
CA GLY A 250 1.13 -15.36 0.22
C GLY A 250 1.97 -14.72 -0.89
N PHE A 251 3.29 -14.72 -0.74
CA PHE A 251 4.21 -14.17 -1.73
C PHE A 251 4.57 -15.21 -2.81
N MET A 252 4.94 -16.43 -2.40
CA MET A 252 5.27 -17.57 -3.28
C MET A 252 4.42 -18.80 -2.99
N ALA A 253 3.86 -18.92 -1.78
CA ALA A 253 3.01 -20.00 -1.32
C ALA A 253 1.70 -19.46 -0.74
N PRO A 254 0.61 -20.25 -0.70
CA PRO A 254 -0.61 -19.89 0.01
C PRO A 254 -0.34 -19.51 1.47
N ILE A 255 -1.16 -18.61 2.04
CA ILE A 255 -1.06 -18.23 3.46
C ILE A 255 -1.53 -19.41 4.31
N LEU A 256 -0.58 -20.11 4.93
CA LEU A 256 -0.80 -21.25 5.82
C LEU A 256 0.12 -21.12 7.04
N THR A 257 -0.32 -21.62 8.19
CA THR A 257 0.48 -21.66 9.42
C THR A 257 1.01 -23.07 9.63
N TYR A 258 2.31 -23.17 9.82
CA TYR A 258 3.05 -24.43 10.02
C TYR A 258 3.46 -24.51 11.49
N PHE A 259 3.06 -25.59 12.17
CA PHE A 259 3.65 -26.00 13.46
C PHE A 259 4.57 -27.17 13.17
N ILE A 260 5.87 -27.02 13.41
CA ILE A 260 6.89 -27.99 13.03
C ILE A 260 7.62 -28.48 14.26
N GLY A 261 7.87 -29.77 14.34
CA GLY A 261 8.71 -30.40 15.35
C GLY A 261 8.22 -30.22 16.78
N GLY A 262 9.17 -30.17 17.72
CA GLY A 262 8.91 -30.05 19.16
C GLY A 262 8.84 -31.38 19.88
N LEU A 263 8.21 -31.37 21.05
CA LEU A 263 7.97 -32.56 21.88
C LEU A 263 6.54 -33.07 21.66
N ILE A 264 6.38 -34.27 21.16
CA ILE A 264 5.12 -35.00 21.02
C ILE A 264 5.23 -36.27 21.87
N GLY A 265 4.32 -36.44 22.85
CA GLY A 265 4.41 -37.57 23.78
C GLY A 265 5.67 -37.56 24.67
N GLY A 266 6.41 -36.45 24.75
CA GLY A 266 7.66 -36.32 25.50
C GLY A 266 8.93 -36.57 24.68
N GLU A 267 8.81 -37.03 23.44
CA GLU A 267 9.91 -37.29 22.52
C GLU A 267 10.05 -36.20 21.48
N THR A 268 11.26 -35.97 20.97
CA THR A 268 11.52 -35.03 19.88
C THR A 268 10.87 -35.54 18.58
N SER A 269 10.21 -34.65 17.86
CA SER A 269 9.46 -34.96 16.64
C SER A 269 9.93 -34.12 15.47
N GLY A 270 9.76 -34.66 14.25
CA GLY A 270 9.89 -33.95 12.99
C GLY A 270 8.54 -33.60 12.34
N GLU A 271 7.43 -33.91 12.98
CA GLU A 271 6.09 -33.70 12.43
C GLU A 271 5.86 -32.27 11.96
N THR A 272 5.25 -32.12 10.79
CA THR A 272 4.80 -30.85 10.23
C THR A 272 3.29 -30.84 10.17
N GLN A 273 2.67 -30.01 11.01
CA GLN A 273 1.22 -29.82 11.08
C GLN A 273 0.87 -28.47 10.47
N ILE A 274 0.00 -28.44 9.45
CA ILE A 274 -0.32 -27.28 8.63
C ILE A 274 -1.75 -26.83 8.87
N PHE A 275 -1.92 -25.61 9.34
CA PHE A 275 -3.21 -25.00 9.61
C PHE A 275 -3.65 -24.06 8.49
N ASN A 276 -4.89 -24.24 8.02
CA ASN A 276 -5.58 -23.31 7.15
C ASN A 276 -6.66 -22.57 7.96
N SER A 277 -6.45 -21.29 8.21
CA SER A 277 -7.37 -20.45 8.99
C SER A 277 -8.72 -20.23 8.30
N THR A 278 -8.75 -20.25 6.97
CA THR A 278 -10.00 -20.06 6.19
C THR A 278 -10.93 -21.26 6.32
N SER A 279 -10.40 -22.48 6.24
CA SER A 279 -11.18 -23.72 6.41
C SER A 279 -11.25 -24.18 7.87
N ASN A 280 -10.50 -23.55 8.75
CA ASN A 280 -10.33 -23.95 10.16
C ASN A 280 -9.99 -25.44 10.30
N SER A 281 -8.99 -25.90 9.53
CA SER A 281 -8.61 -27.32 9.49
C SER A 281 -7.11 -27.50 9.43
N TRP A 282 -6.65 -28.69 9.85
CA TRP A 282 -5.26 -29.10 9.84
C TRP A 282 -5.03 -30.21 8.81
N VAL A 283 -3.84 -30.21 8.21
CA VAL A 283 -3.31 -31.29 7.38
C VAL A 283 -1.86 -31.56 7.75
N SER A 284 -1.36 -32.78 7.49
CA SER A 284 0.06 -33.10 7.67
C SER A 284 0.87 -32.66 6.47
N GLY A 285 2.08 -32.15 6.73
CA GLY A 285 3.11 -31.86 5.73
C GLY A 285 4.27 -32.86 5.80
N ASP A 286 5.27 -32.68 4.93
CA ASP A 286 6.49 -33.49 4.97
C ASP A 286 7.22 -33.25 6.30
N PRO A 287 7.58 -34.30 7.04
CA PRO A 287 8.27 -34.14 8.31
C PRO A 287 9.68 -33.56 8.13
N MET A 288 10.11 -32.78 9.12
CA MET A 288 11.48 -32.28 9.19
C MET A 288 12.47 -33.45 9.28
N PRO A 289 13.52 -33.49 8.45
CA PRO A 289 14.45 -34.64 8.39
C PRO A 289 15.14 -34.96 9.71
N THR A 290 15.46 -33.92 10.50
CA THR A 290 16.06 -34.06 11.82
C THR A 290 15.03 -33.73 12.90
N PRO A 291 14.39 -34.73 13.56
CA PRO A 291 13.45 -34.50 14.66
C PRO A 291 14.12 -33.70 15.78
N ARG A 292 13.50 -32.57 16.20
CA ARG A 292 14.07 -31.69 17.22
C ARG A 292 13.08 -30.74 17.86
N ALA A 293 13.40 -30.27 19.06
CA ALA A 293 12.69 -29.26 19.82
C ALA A 293 13.58 -28.05 20.08
N TYR A 294 13.01 -26.94 20.59
CA TYR A 294 13.75 -25.72 20.99
C TYR A 294 14.53 -25.04 19.86
N PHE A 295 14.23 -25.33 18.60
CA PHE A 295 14.79 -24.66 17.44
C PHE A 295 14.00 -23.39 17.09
N GLY A 296 14.56 -22.53 16.25
CA GLY A 296 13.86 -21.37 15.69
C GLY A 296 13.31 -21.63 14.30
N LEU A 297 12.17 -20.99 13.95
CA LEU A 297 11.69 -20.86 12.58
C LEU A 297 11.72 -19.41 12.14
N ALA A 298 12.06 -19.20 10.87
CA ALA A 298 11.98 -17.92 10.20
C ALA A 298 11.41 -18.08 8.79
N VAL A 299 10.63 -17.12 8.33
CA VAL A 299 10.06 -17.10 6.96
C VAL A 299 10.68 -15.98 6.16
N LEU A 300 11.18 -16.32 4.98
CA LEU A 300 11.68 -15.35 4.01
C LEU A 300 11.18 -15.71 2.61
N ASN A 301 10.37 -14.83 2.02
CA ASN A 301 9.72 -15.08 0.73
C ASN A 301 8.96 -16.42 0.69
N ASP A 302 8.23 -16.70 1.75
CA ASP A 302 7.52 -17.96 2.01
C ASP A 302 8.38 -19.23 2.14
N VAL A 303 9.70 -19.14 2.06
CA VAL A 303 10.58 -20.25 2.42
C VAL A 303 10.75 -20.28 3.94
N ILE A 304 10.52 -21.43 4.55
CA ILE A 304 10.65 -21.62 6.00
C ILE A 304 12.06 -22.17 6.31
N TYR A 305 12.75 -21.57 7.26
CA TYR A 305 14.08 -21.97 7.72
C TYR A 305 13.98 -22.46 9.16
N ALA A 306 14.44 -23.69 9.43
CA ALA A 306 14.51 -24.31 10.74
C ALA A 306 15.98 -24.40 11.18
N ILE A 307 16.34 -23.69 12.26
CA ILE A 307 17.75 -23.55 12.64
C ILE A 307 17.96 -23.88 14.11
N GLY A 308 19.01 -24.66 14.39
CA GLY A 308 19.41 -25.09 15.73
C GLY A 308 18.46 -26.09 16.34
N GLY A 309 18.40 -26.15 17.68
CA GLY A 309 17.49 -27.01 18.43
C GLY A 309 18.20 -28.09 19.23
N PHE A 310 17.43 -29.05 19.74
CA PHE A 310 17.86 -30.19 20.54
C PHE A 310 17.15 -31.46 20.03
N ASP A 311 17.93 -32.50 19.75
CA ASP A 311 17.39 -33.76 19.19
C ASP A 311 17.03 -34.81 20.26
N GLY A 312 17.18 -34.46 21.52
CA GLY A 312 17.03 -35.37 22.66
C GLY A 312 18.37 -35.81 23.26
N GLN A 313 19.48 -35.56 22.56
CA GLN A 313 20.83 -35.93 22.98
C GLN A 313 21.78 -34.74 23.01
N GLU A 314 21.80 -33.94 21.93
CA GLU A 314 22.71 -32.80 21.77
C GLU A 314 22.05 -31.56 21.21
N TRP A 315 22.67 -30.40 21.44
CA TRP A 315 22.31 -29.14 20.82
C TRP A 315 22.85 -29.10 19.39
N LEU A 316 22.01 -28.68 18.45
CA LEU A 316 22.27 -28.79 17.02
C LEU A 316 22.67 -27.44 16.39
N ASP A 317 23.51 -27.52 15.36
CA ASP A 317 23.85 -26.42 14.46
C ASP A 317 23.07 -26.47 13.13
N ILE A 318 22.19 -27.43 12.97
CA ILE A 318 21.48 -27.75 11.74
C ILE A 318 20.68 -26.54 11.25
N ASN A 319 20.83 -26.27 9.95
CA ASN A 319 20.07 -25.27 9.19
C ASN A 319 19.40 -25.98 8.02
N GLU A 320 18.09 -26.10 8.08
CA GLU A 320 17.26 -26.73 7.06
C GLU A 320 16.22 -25.74 6.56
N ARG A 321 16.00 -25.69 5.24
CA ARG A 321 14.91 -24.94 4.67
C ARG A 321 13.81 -25.88 4.18
N TYR A 322 12.58 -25.43 4.29
CA TYR A 322 11.39 -26.09 3.81
C TYR A 322 10.71 -25.24 2.74
N LEU A 323 10.41 -25.83 1.59
CA LEU A 323 9.52 -25.24 0.59
C LEU A 323 8.09 -25.61 0.96
N PRO A 324 7.23 -24.63 1.32
CA PRO A 324 5.88 -24.91 1.80
C PRO A 324 4.98 -25.52 0.73
N LEU A 325 3.87 -26.11 1.18
CA LEU A 325 2.82 -26.61 0.30
C LEU A 325 2.35 -25.52 -0.67
N GLY A 326 2.36 -25.82 -1.96
CA GLY A 326 1.98 -24.86 -3.01
C GLY A 326 3.00 -23.75 -3.26
N TYR A 327 4.26 -23.91 -2.84
CA TYR A 327 5.33 -22.96 -3.18
C TYR A 327 5.48 -22.83 -4.70
N GLY A 328 5.55 -21.58 -5.19
CA GLY A 328 5.63 -21.28 -6.61
C GLY A 328 4.29 -21.34 -7.35
N THR A 329 3.16 -21.51 -6.65
CA THR A 329 1.82 -21.51 -7.29
C THR A 329 1.11 -20.16 -7.24
N ILE A 330 1.58 -19.23 -6.43
CA ILE A 330 0.98 -17.90 -6.30
C ILE A 330 1.43 -17.01 -7.45
N PRO A 331 0.52 -16.41 -8.22
CA PRO A 331 0.88 -15.49 -9.28
C PRO A 331 1.53 -14.19 -8.77
N PRO A 332 2.35 -13.48 -9.58
CA PRO A 332 2.84 -12.16 -9.24
C PRO A 332 1.68 -11.20 -8.96
N LYS A 333 1.78 -10.40 -7.90
CA LYS A 333 0.82 -9.33 -7.63
C LYS A 333 1.17 -8.11 -8.46
N VAL A 334 0.23 -7.71 -9.32
CA VAL A 334 0.39 -6.59 -10.27
C VAL A 334 -0.56 -5.48 -9.88
N LEU A 335 -0.06 -4.24 -9.80
CA LEU A 335 -0.84 -3.06 -9.46
C LEU A 335 -0.57 -1.96 -10.46
N ILE A 336 -1.62 -1.41 -11.09
CA ILE A 336 -1.55 -0.17 -11.87
C ILE A 336 -1.63 0.99 -10.87
N THR A 337 -0.64 1.89 -10.92
CA THR A 337 -0.58 3.12 -10.12
C THR A 337 -0.98 4.36 -10.91
N SER A 338 -1.01 4.25 -12.25
CA SER A 338 -1.53 5.24 -13.20
C SER A 338 -1.85 4.53 -14.52
N PRO A 339 -2.90 4.91 -15.29
CA PRO A 339 -3.86 5.97 -14.95
C PRO A 339 -4.77 5.60 -13.78
N GLU A 340 -5.39 6.61 -13.17
CA GLU A 340 -6.53 6.47 -12.27
C GLU A 340 -7.83 6.74 -13.04
N ASN A 341 -8.99 6.68 -12.36
CA ASN A 341 -10.30 7.00 -12.98
C ASN A 341 -10.47 8.51 -13.15
N ASN A 342 -9.73 9.09 -14.09
CA ASN A 342 -9.73 10.50 -14.43
C ASN A 342 -9.73 10.68 -15.95
N THR A 343 -9.82 11.95 -16.42
CA THR A 343 -9.67 12.33 -17.82
C THR A 343 -8.25 12.84 -18.07
N TYR A 344 -7.65 12.45 -19.19
CA TYR A 344 -6.27 12.76 -19.57
C TYR A 344 -6.16 13.19 -21.02
N ALA A 345 -5.24 14.09 -21.34
CA ALA A 345 -4.81 14.29 -22.72
C ALA A 345 -3.92 13.12 -23.18
N VAL A 346 -2.94 12.72 -22.39
CA VAL A 346 -2.05 11.58 -22.63
C VAL A 346 -1.75 10.90 -21.28
N PRO A 347 -2.40 9.77 -20.93
CA PRO A 347 -2.14 9.09 -19.67
C PRO A 347 -0.80 8.34 -19.70
N LYS A 348 -0.15 8.28 -18.54
CA LYS A 348 1.01 7.44 -18.31
C LYS A 348 0.55 6.11 -17.71
N LEU A 349 0.99 4.97 -18.24
CA LEU A 349 0.87 3.67 -17.59
C LEU A 349 2.07 3.49 -16.65
N ALA A 350 1.81 3.59 -15.36
CA ALA A 350 2.75 3.29 -14.28
C ALA A 350 2.20 2.14 -13.42
N PHE A 351 3.11 1.30 -12.91
CA PHE A 351 2.73 0.08 -12.22
C PHE A 351 3.81 -0.42 -11.27
N THR A 352 3.40 -1.32 -10.37
CA THR A 352 4.32 -2.09 -9.53
C THR A 352 4.04 -3.59 -9.67
N VAL A 353 5.09 -4.39 -9.52
CA VAL A 353 5.01 -5.85 -9.42
C VAL A 353 5.80 -6.27 -8.19
N ASN A 354 5.23 -7.13 -7.36
CA ASN A 354 5.81 -7.48 -6.06
C ASN A 354 7.07 -8.35 -6.12
N ARG A 355 7.41 -8.88 -7.30
CA ARG A 355 8.62 -9.71 -7.54
C ARG A 355 9.08 -9.64 -8.99
N GLY A 356 10.25 -10.24 -9.28
CA GLY A 356 10.75 -10.37 -10.64
C GLY A 356 9.80 -11.18 -11.53
N VAL A 357 9.63 -10.73 -12.77
CA VAL A 357 8.78 -11.38 -13.78
C VAL A 357 9.55 -11.50 -15.10
N ASP A 358 9.26 -12.55 -15.86
CA ASP A 358 9.89 -12.80 -17.16
C ASP A 358 9.19 -12.03 -18.28
N TRP A 359 7.90 -11.77 -18.10
CA TRP A 359 7.11 -11.02 -19.07
C TRP A 359 6.11 -10.11 -18.37
N ILE A 360 5.88 -8.93 -18.95
CA ILE A 360 4.85 -8.00 -18.55
C ILE A 360 4.19 -7.37 -19.79
N GLY A 361 2.88 -7.20 -19.76
CA GLY A 361 2.12 -6.60 -20.84
C GLY A 361 0.76 -6.10 -20.37
N TYR A 362 0.13 -5.28 -21.21
CA TYR A 362 -1.20 -4.75 -20.91
C TYR A 362 -2.20 -5.04 -22.04
N SER A 363 -3.47 -5.14 -21.67
CA SER A 363 -4.60 -5.13 -22.59
C SER A 363 -5.34 -3.79 -22.42
N LEU A 364 -5.48 -3.07 -23.54
CA LEU A 364 -6.24 -1.85 -23.64
C LEU A 364 -7.56 -2.16 -24.36
N ASP A 365 -8.69 -1.76 -23.80
CA ASP A 365 -10.04 -1.96 -24.36
C ASP A 365 -10.34 -3.43 -24.74
N SER A 366 -9.79 -4.35 -23.97
CA SER A 366 -9.90 -5.80 -24.20
C SER A 366 -9.24 -6.28 -25.51
N GLN A 367 -8.32 -5.51 -26.07
CA GLN A 367 -7.51 -5.92 -27.21
C GLN A 367 -6.40 -6.91 -26.76
N ALA A 368 -5.68 -7.46 -27.74
CA ALA A 368 -4.55 -8.34 -27.49
C ALA A 368 -3.48 -7.64 -26.63
N ASN A 369 -2.80 -8.43 -25.79
CA ASN A 369 -1.79 -7.91 -24.89
C ASN A 369 -0.60 -7.29 -25.65
N VAL A 370 -0.19 -6.11 -25.23
CA VAL A 370 1.00 -5.40 -25.71
C VAL A 370 2.11 -5.57 -24.68
N THR A 371 3.24 -6.13 -25.09
CA THR A 371 4.40 -6.33 -24.21
C THR A 371 5.09 -5.00 -23.92
N ILE A 372 5.47 -4.80 -22.66
CA ILE A 372 6.22 -3.64 -22.19
C ILE A 372 7.40 -4.08 -21.32
N LYS A 373 8.37 -3.19 -21.09
CA LYS A 373 9.52 -3.43 -20.21
C LYS A 373 9.59 -2.45 -19.03
N SER A 374 8.89 -1.34 -19.15
CA SER A 374 8.86 -0.24 -18.18
C SER A 374 7.57 0.55 -18.33
N GLU A 375 7.38 1.54 -17.50
CA GLU A 375 6.33 2.54 -17.64
C GLU A 375 6.34 3.20 -19.03
N ILE A 376 5.18 3.49 -19.58
CA ILE A 376 5.02 4.06 -20.92
C ILE A 376 3.92 5.14 -20.90
N ASN A 377 3.95 6.06 -21.87
CA ASN A 377 2.80 6.91 -22.18
C ASN A 377 1.88 6.17 -23.16
N LEU A 378 0.58 6.19 -22.87
CA LEU A 378 -0.45 5.63 -23.75
C LEU A 378 -0.83 6.72 -24.77
N THR A 379 -0.28 6.60 -25.98
CA THR A 379 -0.48 7.58 -27.05
C THR A 379 -1.45 7.08 -28.10
N ASN A 380 -2.00 8.00 -28.92
CA ASN A 380 -2.90 7.69 -30.05
C ASN A 380 -4.22 7.02 -29.61
N LEU A 381 -4.70 7.35 -28.42
CA LEU A 381 -6.02 6.94 -27.96
C LEU A 381 -7.09 7.87 -28.55
N THR A 382 -8.26 7.34 -28.79
CA THR A 382 -9.43 8.14 -29.21
C THR A 382 -10.03 8.85 -28.00
N ASN A 383 -10.68 9.98 -28.22
CA ASN A 383 -11.44 10.62 -27.15
C ASN A 383 -12.58 9.71 -26.66
N GLY A 384 -12.81 9.72 -25.34
CA GLY A 384 -13.83 8.92 -24.68
C GLY A 384 -13.27 7.94 -23.67
N ASN A 385 -14.09 6.98 -23.26
CA ASN A 385 -13.78 6.04 -22.18
C ASN A 385 -12.90 4.88 -22.67
N HIS A 386 -11.89 4.59 -21.88
CA HIS A 386 -10.96 3.47 -22.06
C HIS A 386 -10.86 2.63 -20.80
N LYS A 387 -10.38 1.41 -20.95
CA LYS A 387 -10.04 0.51 -19.83
C LYS A 387 -8.71 -0.20 -20.08
N ILE A 388 -7.94 -0.37 -19.02
CA ILE A 388 -6.64 -1.03 -19.09
C ILE A 388 -6.51 -2.08 -18.00
N THR A 389 -5.88 -3.20 -18.36
CA THR A 389 -5.54 -4.29 -17.44
C THR A 389 -4.11 -4.70 -17.70
N LEU A 390 -3.32 -4.84 -16.66
CA LEU A 390 -1.92 -5.25 -16.73
C LEU A 390 -1.79 -6.71 -16.32
N TYR A 391 -0.90 -7.42 -16.99
CA TYR A 391 -0.58 -8.83 -16.76
C TYR A 391 0.92 -8.98 -16.60
N ALA A 392 1.34 -9.91 -15.74
CA ALA A 392 2.75 -10.28 -15.62
C ALA A 392 2.89 -11.78 -15.41
N ASN A 393 3.92 -12.38 -15.99
CA ASN A 393 4.21 -13.80 -15.90
C ASN A 393 5.56 -14.00 -15.22
N ASP A 394 5.62 -14.86 -14.20
CA ASP A 394 6.88 -15.26 -13.57
C ASP A 394 7.57 -16.40 -14.34
N SER A 395 8.78 -16.76 -13.90
CA SER A 395 9.62 -17.79 -14.54
C SER A 395 9.05 -19.21 -14.44
N ILE A 396 8.01 -19.43 -13.62
CA ILE A 396 7.34 -20.71 -13.47
C ILE A 396 6.03 -20.79 -14.25
N GLY A 397 5.62 -19.70 -14.90
CA GLY A 397 4.45 -19.64 -15.75
C GLY A 397 3.18 -19.13 -15.07
N ASN A 398 3.24 -18.67 -13.81
CA ASN A 398 2.07 -18.11 -13.16
C ASN A 398 1.76 -16.72 -13.69
N MET A 399 0.52 -16.51 -14.13
CA MET A 399 0.05 -15.24 -14.68
C MET A 399 -0.66 -14.40 -13.63
N GLY A 400 -0.04 -13.30 -13.24
CA GLY A 400 -0.65 -12.25 -12.44
C GLY A 400 -1.46 -11.27 -13.27
N LYS A 401 -2.50 -10.70 -12.66
CA LYS A 401 -3.40 -9.74 -13.31
C LYS A 401 -3.73 -8.62 -12.33
N SER A 402 -3.69 -7.36 -12.80
CA SER A 402 -4.17 -6.21 -12.04
C SER A 402 -5.71 -6.13 -12.03
N ASN A 403 -6.25 -5.28 -11.18
CA ASN A 403 -7.60 -4.77 -11.39
C ASN A 403 -7.65 -4.03 -12.72
N THR A 404 -8.82 -4.03 -13.36
CA THR A 404 -9.06 -3.21 -14.54
C THR A 404 -9.29 -1.76 -14.10
N VAL A 405 -8.53 -0.83 -14.68
CA VAL A 405 -8.68 0.60 -14.45
C VAL A 405 -9.43 1.21 -15.63
N PHE A 406 -10.41 2.05 -15.32
CA PHE A 406 -11.17 2.84 -16.30
C PHE A 406 -10.65 4.28 -16.27
N PHE A 407 -10.57 4.93 -17.43
CA PHE A 407 -10.13 6.32 -17.56
C PHE A 407 -10.72 6.91 -18.83
N SER A 408 -10.65 8.22 -19.00
CA SER A 408 -11.13 8.90 -20.21
C SER A 408 -10.01 9.67 -20.88
N ILE A 409 -10.14 9.83 -22.20
CA ILE A 409 -9.25 10.66 -23.02
C ILE A 409 -10.04 11.87 -23.50
N ASP A 410 -9.43 13.04 -23.37
CA ASP A 410 -9.87 14.27 -24.00
C ASP A 410 -8.67 15.06 -24.50
N THR A 411 -8.61 15.22 -25.82
CA THR A 411 -7.56 15.96 -26.54
C THR A 411 -8.14 17.16 -27.30
N GLN A 412 -9.43 17.45 -27.11
CA GLN A 412 -10.08 18.53 -27.83
C GLN A 412 -10.11 19.79 -26.97
N PRO A 413 -9.68 20.95 -27.52
CA PRO A 413 -9.80 22.20 -26.82
C PRO A 413 -11.26 22.68 -26.75
N PRO A 414 -11.64 23.45 -25.72
CA PRO A 414 -12.92 24.11 -25.66
C PRO A 414 -13.18 24.98 -26.88
N VAL A 415 -14.36 24.82 -27.50
CA VAL A 415 -14.80 25.68 -28.61
C VAL A 415 -15.50 26.90 -28.04
N ILE A 416 -14.98 28.08 -28.38
CA ILE A 416 -15.48 29.36 -27.88
C ILE A 416 -16.35 30.00 -28.93
N ASN A 417 -17.61 30.31 -28.58
CA ASN A 417 -18.52 31.08 -29.41
C ASN A 417 -18.76 32.45 -28.75
N VAL A 418 -18.17 33.50 -29.32
CA VAL A 418 -18.35 34.88 -28.84
C VAL A 418 -19.68 35.43 -29.41
N LEU A 419 -20.56 35.81 -28.49
CA LEU A 419 -21.87 36.40 -28.84
C LEU A 419 -21.75 37.92 -29.01
N LEU A 420 -20.95 38.56 -28.16
CA LEU A 420 -20.59 39.98 -28.22
C LEU A 420 -19.10 40.15 -27.78
N PRO A 421 -18.34 41.12 -28.37
CA PRO A 421 -18.76 41.94 -29.53
C PRO A 421 -18.85 41.11 -30.80
N GLN A 422 -19.60 41.67 -31.80
CA GLN A 422 -19.63 41.17 -33.16
C GLN A 422 -18.80 42.10 -34.06
N ASN A 423 -18.41 41.65 -35.24
CA ASN A 423 -17.68 42.44 -36.22
C ASN A 423 -18.58 43.56 -36.82
N ARG A 424 -18.74 44.65 -36.05
CA ARG A 424 -19.50 45.87 -36.42
C ARG A 424 -18.99 47.07 -35.66
N THR A 425 -19.53 48.27 -36.02
CA THR A 425 -19.27 49.50 -35.28
C THR A 425 -20.28 49.66 -34.15
N TYR A 426 -19.80 50.06 -32.99
CA TYR A 426 -20.57 50.35 -31.78
C TYR A 426 -20.48 51.86 -31.48
N ASP A 427 -21.60 52.39 -30.97
CA ASP A 427 -21.70 53.80 -30.53
C ASP A 427 -21.45 53.98 -29.02
N SER A 428 -21.11 52.93 -28.33
CA SER A 428 -20.76 52.89 -26.90
C SER A 428 -19.31 52.50 -26.72
N THR A 429 -18.64 53.05 -25.71
CA THR A 429 -17.33 52.66 -25.26
C THR A 429 -17.35 51.49 -24.27
N ASP A 430 -18.53 51.17 -23.72
CA ASP A 430 -18.77 50.06 -22.79
C ASP A 430 -19.26 48.84 -23.55
N ILE A 431 -18.37 47.96 -23.96
CA ILE A 431 -18.65 46.79 -24.74
C ILE A 431 -18.73 45.56 -23.82
N GLN A 432 -19.81 44.82 -23.91
CA GLN A 432 -19.96 43.54 -23.24
C GLN A 432 -19.19 42.45 -23.98
N LEU A 433 -18.33 41.70 -23.30
CA LEU A 433 -17.77 40.44 -23.77
C LEU A 433 -18.66 39.31 -23.25
N THR A 434 -19.46 38.74 -24.15
CA THR A 434 -20.36 37.62 -23.84
C THR A 434 -20.04 36.44 -24.75
N PHE A 435 -20.00 35.25 -24.17
CA PHE A 435 -19.62 34.05 -24.91
C PHE A 435 -20.26 32.80 -24.30
N VAL A 436 -20.20 31.70 -25.04
CA VAL A 436 -20.55 30.36 -24.59
C VAL A 436 -19.45 29.38 -24.98
N LEU A 437 -19.25 28.36 -24.16
CA LEU A 437 -18.31 27.26 -24.42
C LEU A 437 -19.12 25.99 -24.67
N ASN A 438 -18.60 25.08 -25.49
CA ASN A 438 -19.20 23.75 -25.72
C ASN A 438 -19.02 22.81 -24.55
N GLU A 439 -18.04 23.10 -23.65
CA GLU A 439 -17.66 22.29 -22.49
C GLU A 439 -17.14 23.19 -21.35
N PRO A 440 -17.04 22.66 -20.10
CA PRO A 440 -16.44 23.39 -18.98
C PRO A 440 -14.97 23.73 -19.24
N ALA A 441 -14.57 24.94 -18.86
CA ALA A 441 -13.19 25.37 -18.90
C ALA A 441 -12.63 25.54 -17.47
N SER A 442 -11.38 25.12 -17.27
CA SER A 442 -10.63 25.32 -16.03
C SER A 442 -10.04 26.73 -15.93
N ASN A 443 -9.78 27.36 -17.09
CA ASN A 443 -9.28 28.73 -17.16
C ASN A 443 -9.86 29.45 -18.38
N ILE A 444 -10.33 30.67 -18.16
CA ILE A 444 -10.80 31.57 -19.22
C ILE A 444 -10.09 32.91 -19.06
N SER A 445 -9.59 33.46 -20.16
CA SER A 445 -8.95 34.79 -20.15
C SER A 445 -9.17 35.49 -21.49
N TYR A 446 -9.04 36.79 -21.50
CA TYR A 446 -9.05 37.58 -22.73
C TYR A 446 -7.84 38.53 -22.81
N SER A 447 -7.48 38.87 -24.04
CA SER A 447 -6.51 39.95 -24.36
C SER A 447 -7.23 40.94 -25.25
N LEU A 448 -7.13 42.21 -24.93
CA LEU A 448 -7.68 43.33 -25.70
C LEU A 448 -6.51 44.07 -26.36
N ASP A 449 -6.58 44.25 -27.70
CA ASP A 449 -5.57 44.95 -28.49
C ASP A 449 -4.14 44.50 -28.18
N GLU A 450 -3.91 43.18 -28.08
CA GLU A 450 -2.60 42.55 -27.75
C GLU A 450 -2.03 42.87 -26.35
N GLN A 451 -2.85 43.44 -25.46
CA GLN A 451 -2.45 43.67 -24.06
C GLN A 451 -2.32 42.34 -23.29
N GLU A 452 -1.82 42.42 -22.03
CA GLU A 452 -1.71 41.27 -21.15
C GLU A 452 -3.06 40.56 -20.97
N LYS A 453 -3.01 39.22 -20.84
CA LYS A 453 -4.20 38.39 -20.63
C LYS A 453 -4.82 38.67 -19.27
N ILE A 454 -6.11 38.91 -19.25
CA ILE A 454 -6.92 39.12 -18.04
C ILE A 454 -7.77 37.86 -17.81
N SER A 455 -7.59 37.19 -16.67
CA SER A 455 -8.40 36.02 -16.29
C SER A 455 -9.81 36.46 -15.89
N ILE A 456 -10.81 35.69 -16.32
CA ILE A 456 -12.23 35.93 -16.04
C ILE A 456 -12.92 34.63 -15.67
N ILE A 457 -14.07 34.72 -14.98
CA ILE A 457 -14.89 33.56 -14.60
C ILE A 457 -16.19 33.46 -15.42
N GLY A 458 -16.42 34.40 -16.37
CA GLY A 458 -17.61 34.46 -17.18
C GLY A 458 -17.67 35.77 -17.97
N ASN A 459 -18.86 36.15 -18.43
CA ASN A 459 -19.08 37.38 -19.19
C ASN A 459 -18.64 38.63 -18.42
N VAL A 460 -17.99 39.58 -19.10
CA VAL A 460 -17.46 40.81 -18.49
C VAL A 460 -17.76 42.02 -19.38
N THR A 461 -17.67 43.22 -18.82
CA THR A 461 -17.61 44.48 -19.59
C THR A 461 -16.14 44.80 -19.87
N LEU A 462 -15.79 45.00 -21.13
CA LEU A 462 -14.44 45.43 -21.49
C LEU A 462 -14.18 46.84 -20.93
N PRO A 463 -12.91 47.19 -20.60
CA PRO A 463 -12.55 48.57 -20.18
C PRO A 463 -13.03 49.58 -21.21
N ALA A 464 -13.26 50.83 -20.80
CA ALA A 464 -13.65 51.93 -21.68
C ALA A 464 -12.68 52.06 -22.86
N LEU A 465 -13.20 51.88 -24.07
CA LEU A 465 -12.42 51.83 -25.31
C LEU A 465 -12.37 53.21 -25.96
N SER A 466 -11.24 53.50 -26.62
CA SER A 466 -11.07 54.69 -27.46
C SER A 466 -11.86 54.55 -28.79
N ASP A 467 -12.02 55.64 -29.50
CA ASP A 467 -12.50 55.60 -30.89
C ASP A 467 -11.51 54.87 -31.78
N GLY A 468 -12.01 54.01 -32.69
CA GLY A 468 -11.16 53.27 -33.62
C GLY A 468 -11.44 51.78 -33.67
N SER A 469 -10.53 51.08 -34.31
CA SER A 469 -10.58 49.62 -34.47
C SER A 469 -9.97 48.92 -33.29
N HIS A 470 -10.67 47.94 -32.76
CA HIS A 470 -10.28 47.09 -31.63
C HIS A 470 -10.41 45.61 -31.98
N HIS A 471 -9.71 44.77 -31.24
CA HIS A 471 -9.93 43.35 -31.27
C HIS A 471 -9.77 42.73 -29.87
N VAL A 472 -10.59 41.75 -29.59
CA VAL A 472 -10.53 40.96 -28.37
C VAL A 472 -10.28 39.48 -28.72
N THR A 473 -9.24 38.90 -28.12
CA THR A 473 -8.98 37.46 -28.23
C THR A 473 -9.36 36.82 -26.91
N LEU A 474 -10.29 35.87 -26.95
CA LEU A 474 -10.72 35.08 -25.81
C LEU A 474 -10.02 33.71 -25.86
N TYR A 475 -9.50 33.27 -24.73
CA TYR A 475 -8.81 31.97 -24.53
C TYR A 475 -9.57 31.15 -23.52
N ALA A 476 -9.70 29.83 -23.75
CA ALA A 476 -10.23 28.91 -22.80
C ALA A 476 -9.38 27.62 -22.77
N SER A 477 -9.14 27.10 -21.57
CA SER A 477 -8.47 25.81 -21.40
C SER A 477 -9.35 24.89 -20.55
N ASP A 478 -9.40 23.60 -20.87
CA ASP A 478 -10.08 22.58 -20.08
C ASP A 478 -9.23 22.04 -18.93
N GLU A 479 -9.72 21.03 -18.20
CA GLU A 479 -8.99 20.39 -17.10
C GLU A 479 -7.81 19.54 -17.57
N THR A 480 -7.79 19.10 -18.82
CA THR A 480 -6.69 18.30 -19.38
C THR A 480 -5.58 19.17 -19.97
N GLY A 481 -5.77 20.48 -20.02
CA GLY A 481 -4.83 21.47 -20.54
C GLY A 481 -4.95 21.76 -22.03
N ASN A 482 -5.98 21.22 -22.73
CA ASN A 482 -6.25 21.60 -24.11
C ASN A 482 -6.74 23.05 -24.14
N SER A 483 -6.22 23.87 -25.06
CA SER A 483 -6.50 25.30 -25.10
C SER A 483 -6.98 25.71 -26.48
N GLY A 484 -8.09 26.47 -26.52
CA GLY A 484 -8.63 27.08 -27.70
C GLY A 484 -8.68 28.61 -27.58
N ASP A 485 -8.70 29.30 -28.71
CA ASP A 485 -8.84 30.74 -28.73
C ASP A 485 -9.71 31.19 -29.89
N VAL A 486 -10.24 32.41 -29.76
CA VAL A 486 -11.01 33.08 -30.83
C VAL A 486 -10.81 34.58 -30.73
N THR A 487 -10.60 35.23 -31.89
CA THR A 487 -10.43 36.69 -31.98
C THR A 487 -11.60 37.30 -32.71
N VAL A 488 -12.15 38.38 -32.16
CA VAL A 488 -13.20 39.18 -32.76
C VAL A 488 -12.75 40.60 -32.93
N TYR A 489 -12.91 41.16 -34.14
CA TYR A 489 -12.63 42.52 -34.50
C TYR A 489 -13.91 43.36 -34.49
N PHE A 490 -13.81 44.63 -34.01
CA PHE A 490 -14.95 45.54 -33.97
C PHE A 490 -14.41 47.00 -33.95
N ASN A 491 -15.31 47.96 -34.21
CA ASN A 491 -14.95 49.38 -34.18
C ASN A 491 -15.80 50.13 -33.14
N ILE A 492 -15.21 51.15 -32.54
CA ILE A 492 -15.88 52.09 -31.67
C ILE A 492 -15.93 53.45 -32.41
N SER A 493 -17.14 53.98 -32.55
CA SER A 493 -17.39 55.32 -33.11
C SER A 493 -18.59 55.93 -32.39
N PRO A 494 -18.40 56.43 -31.17
CA PRO A 494 -19.49 57.08 -30.46
C PRO A 494 -19.99 58.24 -31.28
N PHE A 495 -21.32 58.37 -31.44
CA PHE A 495 -21.88 59.55 -32.03
C PHE A 495 -21.30 60.78 -31.28
N PRO A 496 -20.80 61.80 -32.02
CA PRO A 496 -20.36 63.02 -31.37
C PRO A 496 -21.55 63.52 -30.56
N THR A 497 -21.44 63.61 -29.25
CA THR A 497 -22.34 64.35 -28.40
C THR A 497 -22.46 65.72 -29.11
N LEU A 498 -23.67 66.08 -29.63
CA LEU A 498 -23.89 67.38 -30.22
C LEU A 498 -23.50 68.38 -29.14
N GLU A 499 -22.24 68.81 -29.14
CA GLU A 499 -21.94 70.09 -28.57
C GLU A 499 -22.83 71.04 -29.33
N VAL A 500 -23.87 71.52 -28.68
CA VAL A 500 -24.61 72.68 -29.13
C VAL A 500 -23.57 73.81 -29.08
N THR A 501 -22.67 73.83 -30.07
CA THR A 501 -21.74 74.87 -30.27
C THR A 501 -22.55 76.16 -30.33
N ALA A 502 -22.06 77.20 -29.72
CA ALA A 502 -22.71 78.53 -29.66
C ALA A 502 -23.24 79.01 -31.02
N GLY A 503 -22.84 78.39 -32.15
CA GLY A 503 -23.34 78.62 -33.50
C GLY A 503 -24.79 78.23 -33.72
N VAL A 504 -25.27 77.10 -33.19
CA VAL A 504 -26.71 76.66 -33.36
C VAL A 504 -27.61 77.53 -32.47
N ALA A 505 -27.12 77.90 -31.26
CA ALA A 505 -27.84 78.87 -30.43
C ALA A 505 -27.93 80.25 -31.06
N LEU A 506 -26.91 80.71 -31.80
CA LEU A 506 -26.94 81.98 -32.57
C LEU A 506 -27.89 81.91 -33.75
N VAL A 507 -28.01 80.80 -34.44
CA VAL A 507 -29.00 80.61 -35.53
C VAL A 507 -30.43 80.60 -34.98
N ILE A 508 -30.72 79.98 -33.86
CA ILE A 508 -32.00 79.98 -33.19
C ILE A 508 -32.35 81.39 -32.69
N ILE A 509 -31.38 82.12 -32.14
CA ILE A 509 -31.56 83.50 -31.67
C ILE A 509 -31.74 84.44 -32.86
N ALA A 510 -31.02 84.28 -33.98
CA ALA A 510 -31.23 85.05 -35.23
C ALA A 510 -32.59 84.83 -35.87
N LEU A 511 -33.09 83.60 -35.91
CA LEU A 511 -34.43 83.28 -36.41
C LEU A 511 -35.51 83.82 -35.47
N ALA A 512 -35.36 83.78 -34.16
CA ALA A 512 -36.28 84.34 -33.19
C ALA A 512 -36.31 85.88 -33.28
N SER A 513 -35.14 86.52 -33.44
CA SER A 513 -35.04 87.97 -33.63
C SER A 513 -35.67 88.42 -34.95
N GLY A 514 -35.45 87.72 -36.05
CA GLY A 514 -36.09 87.95 -37.36
C GLY A 514 -37.62 87.83 -37.28
N TYR A 515 -38.13 86.85 -36.53
CA TYR A 515 -39.53 86.67 -36.31
C TYR A 515 -40.18 87.82 -35.49
N ILE A 516 -39.48 88.32 -34.49
CA ILE A 516 -39.93 89.46 -33.70
C ILE A 516 -39.90 90.77 -34.53
N PHE A 517 -38.87 90.94 -35.43
CA PHE A 517 -38.79 92.07 -36.30
C PHE A 517 -39.89 92.08 -37.37
N LEU A 518 -40.27 91.00 -37.91
CA LEU A 518 -41.34 90.87 -38.87
C LEU A 518 -42.73 91.07 -38.25
N LYS A 519 -42.96 90.86 -36.98
CA LYS A 519 -44.23 91.11 -36.28
C LYS A 519 -44.40 92.59 -35.87
N ARG A 520 -43.43 93.42 -35.92
CA ARG A 520 -43.52 94.86 -35.63
C ARG A 520 -43.80 95.79 -36.80
N LYS A 521 -43.91 95.31 -38.02
CA LYS A 521 -44.42 96.06 -39.21
C LYS A 521 -45.82 95.72 -39.52
N LYS A 522 -46.81 96.21 -38.73
CA LYS A 522 -48.20 96.39 -39.20
C LYS A 522 -48.36 97.86 -39.68
N PRO A 523 -48.84 98.09 -40.88
CA PRO A 523 -49.13 99.46 -41.35
C PRO A 523 -50.44 99.97 -40.79
N ASN A 524 -50.40 101.23 -40.34
CA ASN A 524 -51.58 102.05 -40.08
C ASN A 524 -52.37 102.23 -41.35
N THR A 525 -53.62 101.88 -41.43
CA THR A 525 -54.56 102.33 -42.45
C THR A 525 -55.70 103.10 -41.83
N LEU A 526 -55.82 104.24 -42.34
CA LEU A 526 -56.70 105.39 -42.16
C LEU A 526 -58.19 105.05 -42.15
N LYS A 527 -58.90 105.83 -41.35
CA LYS A 527 -60.35 105.98 -41.33
C LYS A 527 -60.93 106.54 -42.65
N GLY A 528 -61.92 106.07 -43.13
CA GLY A 528 -62.85 106.66 -44.08
C GLY A 528 -64.30 106.50 -43.69
N LYS A 529 -65.00 107.61 -43.58
CA LYS A 529 -66.40 107.85 -43.14
C LYS A 529 -67.43 107.54 -44.25
N SER A 530 -68.61 107.32 -43.71
CA SER A 530 -69.98 107.71 -44.21
C SER A 530 -70.69 106.69 -45.05
N ASN A 531 -71.75 106.39 -44.71
CA ASN A 531 -73.19 106.69 -44.52
C ASN A 531 -73.90 105.42 -44.08
#